data_4c4f625fe728a3b05b22f3148233c356
#
_entry.id   4c4f625fe728a3b05b22f3148233c356
#
_cell.length_a   1.000
_cell.length_b   1.000
_cell.length_c   1.000
_cell.angle_alpha   90.00
_cell.angle_beta   90.00
_cell.angle_gamma   90.00
#
_symmetry.space_group_name_H-M   'P 1'
#
loop_
_entity.id
_entity.type
_entity.pdbx_description
1 polymer ?
#
loop_
_entity_poly.entity_id
_entity_poly.type
_entity_poly.pdbx_seq_one_letter_code
_entity_poly.pdbx_strand_id
1 'polypeptide(L)'
;MSSRPQKEATSPVSELTQPTKTNPTPVPESFDPSTLTSPSTTTTTTAAAPELAPAPVTAPEAAPSLHAHPAFPSLPQPGKLPTTPQEIHHILSLPANQFTAKGLPLLAKVADGKPFEGASLKARERRNAGEQLLALYEAGDEVYEMADERIKEIGGGLVYVLSARITLGQGNPVIWSDKMLDFAINLCELADPAQLRISHQRVAAFAWGLLRLSQQLSKVKFVIPAITSLIQKLNYRQTFSPIFGALLEACLVTRQFDHPSLGLVLDIIFLNVKTTAPTYLDILTYYHHAGAVTMAVGDFRKAKEYYLTALTVPTTTASAIQLACAKRALLCELIVTGKKIVWPKYTPIPVTRIIEKYATSYNELAKEFEAHNWAAVRKAHTVAEFEKDCNRGLIEQVVNSIHRHMILRLRKTYIRLTVDSLARRLRVGDDLPKAERVVAILDDMIKSGEVSAILTPSATQPQSHSQAIVEFITTAESFTSPAALGRLKRADALAALLQEHLAEGSRRLGTSKEYLRKQAQCLESNGKKNKGDEFDQLMEAEEAMEPGPGSGKTMGSSGGGGSKSGGLRGVASNMADIGF
;
A
#
# COMPACT_ATOMS: atom_id res chain seq x y z
N MET A 1 31.95 55.52 38.11
CA MET A 1 30.96 56.09 39.02
C MET A 1 29.79 55.15 39.06
N SER A 2 29.71 54.49 40.14
CA SER A 2 28.61 54.33 41.12
C SER A 2 27.55 53.35 40.64
N SER A 3 27.22 52.32 41.24
CA SER A 3 27.34 51.58 42.51
C SER A 3 26.17 50.61 42.54
N ARG A 4 26.49 49.37 42.91
CA ARG A 4 25.58 48.31 43.36
C ARG A 4 24.70 48.74 44.55
N PRO A 5 23.65 48.02 44.93
CA PRO A 5 23.91 46.87 45.75
C PRO A 5 23.00 45.61 45.53
N GLN A 6 23.55 44.53 46.03
CA GLN A 6 22.97 43.21 46.31
C GLN A 6 21.82 43.27 47.36
N LYS A 7 20.93 42.28 47.32
CA LYS A 7 20.35 41.69 48.55
C LYS A 7 20.15 40.20 48.37
N GLU A 8 20.79 39.49 49.27
CA GLU A 8 20.60 38.12 49.69
C GLU A 8 19.26 37.92 50.44
N ALA A 9 18.84 36.71 50.51
CA ALA A 9 18.30 35.94 51.65
C ALA A 9 17.23 34.96 51.16
N THR A 10 17.22 33.75 51.38
CA THR A 10 17.39 32.75 52.42
C THR A 10 16.43 31.61 52.10
N SER A 11 16.97 30.41 52.13
CA SER A 11 16.20 29.13 52.15
C SER A 11 15.44 28.97 53.48
N PRO A 12 14.44 28.09 53.54
CA PRO A 12 14.68 26.96 54.42
C PRO A 12 14.31 25.58 53.86
N VAL A 13 15.02 24.63 54.39
CA VAL A 13 14.98 23.18 54.37
C VAL A 13 13.76 22.65 55.14
N SER A 14 13.18 21.57 54.68
CA SER A 14 12.55 20.44 55.38
C SER A 14 11.79 19.59 54.38
N GLU A 15 11.71 18.33 54.33
CA GLU A 15 12.02 17.20 55.15
C GLU A 15 11.79 15.91 54.34
N LEU A 16 12.56 14.92 54.57
CA LEU A 16 12.46 13.56 54.05
C LEU A 16 11.10 12.92 54.25
N THR A 17 10.62 12.21 53.23
CA THR A 17 9.85 10.97 53.46
C THR A 17 10.28 9.90 52.43
N GLN A 18 10.76 8.78 52.95
CA GLN A 18 11.20 7.58 52.23
C GLN A 18 10.00 6.80 51.68
N PRO A 19 10.15 6.09 50.56
CA PRO A 19 9.13 5.13 50.12
C PRO A 19 9.32 3.78 50.76
N THR A 20 8.24 3.27 51.30
CA THR A 20 8.09 1.92 51.87
C THR A 20 8.30 0.83 50.82
N LYS A 21 9.12 -0.13 51.19
CA LYS A 21 9.30 -1.41 50.48
C LYS A 21 8.05 -2.25 50.59
N THR A 22 7.50 -2.69 49.45
CA THR A 22 6.58 -3.82 49.38
C THR A 22 7.25 -4.99 48.66
N ASN A 23 7.23 -6.14 49.35
CA ASN A 23 7.83 -7.42 48.95
C ASN A 23 7.14 -8.02 47.73
N PRO A 24 7.83 -8.79 46.89
CA PRO A 24 7.23 -9.57 45.80
C PRO A 24 6.67 -10.89 46.35
N THR A 25 5.44 -11.20 45.92
CA THR A 25 4.77 -12.49 46.12
C THR A 25 5.26 -13.52 45.08
N PRO A 26 5.37 -14.81 45.47
CA PRO A 26 6.06 -15.81 44.67
C PRO A 26 5.24 -16.39 43.54
N VAL A 27 5.93 -16.76 42.48
CA VAL A 27 5.52 -17.50 41.30
C VAL A 27 5.25 -18.96 41.69
N PRO A 28 4.16 -19.63 41.23
CA PRO A 28 4.06 -21.09 41.31
C PRO A 28 4.71 -21.77 40.11
N GLU A 29 5.43 -22.80 40.43
CA GLU A 29 6.19 -23.70 39.59
C GLU A 29 5.34 -24.54 38.62
N SER A 30 6.04 -24.97 37.59
CA SER A 30 5.79 -26.02 36.60
C SER A 30 4.93 -27.21 37.01
N PHE A 31 4.02 -27.63 36.11
CA PHE A 31 3.44 -28.97 36.11
C PHE A 31 3.83 -29.72 34.83
N ASP A 32 4.49 -30.87 35.04
CA ASP A 32 4.82 -31.88 34.06
C ASP A 32 3.60 -32.76 33.69
N PRO A 33 3.51 -33.27 32.46
CA PRO A 33 2.45 -34.16 32.03
C PRO A 33 2.90 -35.63 32.07
N SER A 34 2.32 -36.44 32.91
CA SER A 34 2.18 -37.89 32.67
C SER A 34 1.40 -38.56 33.80
N THR A 35 0.19 -38.98 33.50
CA THR A 35 -0.30 -40.33 33.91
C THR A 35 -1.66 -40.59 33.28
N LEU A 36 -1.63 -41.61 32.46
CA LEU A 36 -2.74 -42.45 32.03
C LEU A 36 -3.50 -43.06 33.22
N THR A 37 -4.84 -43.13 33.14
CA THR A 37 -5.60 -44.36 33.42
C THR A 37 -7.08 -44.16 33.14
N SER A 38 -7.63 -44.87 32.20
CA SER A 38 -9.00 -45.36 32.21
C SER A 38 -9.00 -46.62 33.09
N PRO A 39 -10.07 -47.23 33.61
CA PRO A 39 -11.40 -47.44 33.01
C PRO A 39 -12.57 -47.48 34.05
N SER A 40 -13.78 -47.60 33.65
CA SER A 40 -14.67 -48.70 34.04
C SER A 40 -16.14 -48.41 33.82
N THR A 41 -16.68 -49.23 33.01
CA THR A 41 -18.05 -49.68 32.84
C THR A 41 -18.81 -49.91 34.15
N THR A 42 -20.04 -49.43 34.26
CA THR A 42 -21.06 -50.12 35.05
C THR A 42 -22.45 -50.02 34.40
N THR A 43 -22.96 -51.17 34.17
CA THR A 43 -24.26 -51.59 33.66
C THR A 43 -25.37 -51.48 34.70
N THR A 44 -26.62 -51.55 34.19
CA THR A 44 -27.89 -51.97 34.81
C THR A 44 -28.69 -50.86 35.50
N THR A 45 -29.96 -50.65 35.25
CA THR A 45 -31.06 -51.65 35.32
C THR A 45 -32.36 -51.03 34.76
N THR A 46 -33.07 -51.87 34.05
CA THR A 46 -34.44 -51.85 33.59
C THR A 46 -35.47 -51.54 34.67
N ALA A 47 -36.46 -50.72 34.37
CA ALA A 47 -37.77 -50.84 35.03
C ALA A 47 -38.90 -50.48 34.04
N ALA A 48 -39.85 -51.34 34.04
CA ALA A 48 -40.96 -51.54 33.12
C ALA A 48 -42.05 -50.48 33.19
N ALA A 49 -42.81 -50.45 32.11
CA ALA A 49 -44.08 -49.73 31.89
C ALA A 49 -45.22 -50.09 32.84
N PRO A 50 -46.29 -49.31 32.83
CA PRO A 50 -47.58 -49.98 32.63
C PRO A 50 -48.37 -49.37 31.46
N GLU A 51 -48.90 -50.34 30.74
CA GLU A 51 -49.93 -50.36 29.73
C GLU A 51 -51.26 -49.77 30.25
N LEU A 52 -51.91 -48.91 29.48
CA LEU A 52 -53.33 -48.58 29.67
C LEU A 52 -54.02 -48.53 28.30
N ALA A 53 -55.13 -49.22 28.28
CA ALA A 53 -55.96 -49.71 27.21
C ALA A 53 -56.68 -48.63 26.36
N PRO A 54 -57.26 -49.02 25.20
CA PRO A 54 -57.75 -48.12 24.17
C PRO A 54 -59.18 -47.62 24.40
N ALA A 55 -59.49 -46.38 24.04
CA ALA A 55 -60.83 -45.87 23.95
C ALA A 55 -61.14 -45.39 22.50
N PRO A 56 -62.40 -45.22 22.14
CA PRO A 56 -62.99 -45.78 20.91
C PRO A 56 -62.92 -44.88 19.68
N VAL A 57 -62.99 -45.52 18.54
CA VAL A 57 -63.14 -45.01 17.19
C VAL A 57 -64.43 -44.21 17.04
N THR A 58 -64.33 -42.93 16.71
CA THR A 58 -65.41 -42.14 16.11
C THR A 58 -65.07 -41.79 14.65
N ALA A 59 -66.08 -41.86 13.83
CA ALA A 59 -66.09 -41.84 12.37
C ALA A 59 -65.56 -40.53 11.75
N PRO A 60 -65.20 -40.49 10.46
CA PRO A 60 -64.43 -39.44 9.81
C PRO A 60 -65.27 -38.18 9.55
N GLU A 61 -64.85 -37.09 10.13
CA GLU A 61 -65.35 -35.77 9.80
C GLU A 61 -64.55 -35.20 8.63
N ALA A 62 -65.23 -34.48 7.77
CA ALA A 62 -64.82 -34.03 6.44
C ALA A 62 -63.46 -33.31 6.42
N ALA A 63 -62.67 -33.55 5.40
CA ALA A 63 -61.43 -32.88 5.07
C ALA A 63 -61.56 -31.35 5.04
N PRO A 64 -60.74 -30.62 5.82
CA PRO A 64 -60.61 -29.21 5.58
C PRO A 64 -59.81 -28.99 4.27
N SER A 65 -60.41 -28.17 3.42
CA SER A 65 -59.84 -27.64 2.18
C SER A 65 -58.37 -27.24 2.36
N LEU A 66 -57.54 -27.66 1.41
CA LEU A 66 -56.18 -27.23 1.17
C LEU A 66 -56.07 -25.71 1.40
N HIS A 67 -55.44 -25.35 2.52
CA HIS A 67 -54.99 -23.99 2.68
C HIS A 67 -54.00 -23.70 1.59
N ALA A 68 -54.33 -22.73 0.74
CA ALA A 68 -53.46 -22.16 -0.24
C ALA A 68 -52.08 -21.89 0.39
N HIS A 69 -51.06 -22.49 -0.17
CA HIS A 69 -49.69 -22.08 0.07
C HIS A 69 -49.61 -20.56 -0.12
N PRO A 70 -48.98 -19.80 0.77
CA PRO A 70 -48.76 -18.38 0.52
C PRO A 70 -48.06 -18.26 -0.83
N ALA A 71 -48.69 -17.56 -1.77
CA ALA A 71 -48.14 -17.32 -3.07
C ALA A 71 -46.72 -16.75 -2.90
N PHE A 72 -45.75 -17.48 -3.40
CA PHE A 72 -44.37 -16.95 -3.48
C PHE A 72 -44.46 -15.59 -4.19
N PRO A 73 -43.89 -14.54 -3.61
CA PRO A 73 -43.87 -13.25 -4.24
C PRO A 73 -43.28 -13.39 -5.64
N SER A 74 -44.06 -13.08 -6.66
CA SER A 74 -43.61 -13.12 -8.04
C SER A 74 -42.37 -12.28 -8.22
N LEU A 75 -41.41 -12.78 -9.00
CA LEU A 75 -40.20 -12.02 -9.40
C LEU A 75 -40.59 -10.56 -9.68
N PRO A 76 -39.80 -9.59 -9.20
CA PRO A 76 -40.05 -8.19 -9.55
C PRO A 76 -40.16 -8.08 -11.06
N GLN A 77 -41.22 -7.41 -11.52
CA GLN A 77 -41.48 -7.26 -12.95
C GLN A 77 -40.23 -6.77 -13.67
N PRO A 78 -39.94 -7.23 -14.89
CA PRO A 78 -38.74 -6.86 -15.59
C PRO A 78 -38.66 -5.34 -15.72
N GLY A 79 -37.72 -4.72 -14.96
CA GLY A 79 -37.51 -3.27 -14.89
C GLY A 79 -37.75 -2.63 -13.52
N LYS A 80 -38.45 -3.28 -12.59
CA LYS A 80 -38.64 -2.76 -11.22
C LYS A 80 -37.47 -3.17 -10.35
N LEU A 81 -36.83 -2.18 -9.71
CA LEU A 81 -35.73 -2.42 -8.75
C LEU A 81 -36.30 -2.87 -7.40
N PRO A 82 -35.62 -3.77 -6.68
CA PRO A 82 -36.06 -4.23 -5.38
C PRO A 82 -36.06 -3.07 -4.37
N THR A 83 -37.15 -2.97 -3.61
CA THR A 83 -37.38 -1.93 -2.61
C THR A 83 -37.64 -2.50 -1.22
N THR A 84 -37.83 -3.82 -1.11
CA THR A 84 -38.11 -4.53 0.14
C THR A 84 -37.06 -5.61 0.43
N PRO A 85 -36.80 -5.93 1.71
CA PRO A 85 -35.90 -7.00 2.10
C PRO A 85 -36.31 -8.37 1.56
N GLN A 86 -37.62 -8.64 1.45
CA GLN A 86 -38.15 -9.89 0.90
C GLN A 86 -37.77 -10.05 -0.58
N GLU A 87 -37.79 -8.97 -1.38
CA GLU A 87 -37.34 -9.00 -2.78
C GLU A 87 -35.84 -9.31 -2.87
N ILE A 88 -35.02 -8.80 -1.94
CA ILE A 88 -33.58 -9.14 -1.88
C ILE A 88 -33.40 -10.62 -1.54
N HIS A 89 -34.16 -11.13 -0.54
CA HIS A 89 -34.09 -12.54 -0.18
C HIS A 89 -34.49 -13.43 -1.34
N HIS A 90 -35.52 -13.05 -2.10
CA HIS A 90 -35.93 -13.77 -3.31
C HIS A 90 -34.82 -13.73 -4.38
N ILE A 91 -34.12 -12.62 -4.56
CA ILE A 91 -32.98 -12.54 -5.48
C ILE A 91 -31.87 -13.51 -5.04
N LEU A 92 -31.59 -13.60 -3.75
CA LEU A 92 -30.60 -14.55 -3.20
C LEU A 92 -31.06 -16.01 -3.30
N SER A 93 -32.36 -16.30 -3.45
CA SER A 93 -32.90 -17.65 -3.64
C SER A 93 -32.85 -18.13 -5.10
N LEU A 94 -32.50 -17.28 -6.05
CA LEU A 94 -32.41 -17.64 -7.47
C LEU A 94 -31.35 -18.72 -7.71
N PRO A 95 -31.52 -19.60 -8.73
CA PRO A 95 -30.49 -20.55 -9.12
C PRO A 95 -29.25 -19.83 -9.67
N ALA A 96 -28.06 -20.42 -9.49
CA ALA A 96 -26.75 -19.80 -9.77
C ALA A 96 -26.64 -19.08 -11.13
N ASN A 97 -27.14 -19.70 -12.20
CA ASN A 97 -27.10 -19.12 -13.55
C ASN A 97 -27.93 -17.83 -13.69
N GLN A 98 -29.14 -17.84 -13.11
CA GLN A 98 -30.01 -16.66 -13.12
C GLN A 98 -29.52 -15.59 -12.14
N PHE A 99 -28.98 -16.02 -11.02
CA PHE A 99 -28.41 -15.13 -10.02
C PHE A 99 -27.24 -14.30 -10.60
N THR A 100 -26.28 -14.94 -11.24
CA THR A 100 -25.13 -14.25 -11.85
C THR A 100 -25.56 -13.28 -12.96
N ALA A 101 -26.51 -13.70 -13.81
CA ALA A 101 -26.95 -12.89 -14.96
C ALA A 101 -27.89 -11.73 -14.58
N LYS A 102 -28.80 -11.95 -13.64
CA LYS A 102 -29.87 -10.99 -13.30
C LYS A 102 -29.78 -10.48 -11.87
N GLY A 103 -29.50 -11.34 -10.88
CA GLY A 103 -29.49 -11.00 -9.47
C GLY A 103 -28.35 -10.04 -9.11
N LEU A 104 -27.13 -10.37 -9.51
CA LEU A 104 -25.94 -9.59 -9.17
C LEU A 104 -25.98 -8.14 -9.70
N PRO A 105 -26.39 -7.88 -10.96
CA PRO A 105 -26.58 -6.51 -11.44
C PRO A 105 -27.70 -5.74 -10.72
N LEU A 106 -28.74 -6.43 -10.23
CA LEU A 106 -29.78 -5.78 -9.44
C LEU A 106 -29.24 -5.35 -8.07
N LEU A 107 -28.49 -6.21 -7.37
CA LEU A 107 -27.86 -5.88 -6.09
C LEU A 107 -26.88 -4.71 -6.24
N ALA A 108 -26.12 -4.64 -7.34
CA ALA A 108 -25.26 -3.51 -7.64
C ALA A 108 -26.04 -2.19 -7.77
N LYS A 109 -27.18 -2.19 -8.45
CA LYS A 109 -28.05 -1.02 -8.58
C LYS A 109 -28.66 -0.59 -7.24
N VAL A 110 -28.97 -1.54 -6.37
CA VAL A 110 -29.44 -1.25 -4.99
C VAL A 110 -28.34 -0.59 -4.17
N ALA A 111 -27.11 -1.09 -4.23
CA ALA A 111 -25.96 -0.50 -3.54
C ALA A 111 -25.70 0.96 -4.01
N ASP A 112 -25.93 1.25 -5.29
CA ASP A 112 -25.86 2.61 -5.83
C ASP A 112 -27.02 3.53 -5.40
N GLY A 113 -28.03 3.00 -4.70
CA GLY A 113 -29.22 3.73 -4.25
C GLY A 113 -30.22 4.06 -5.37
N LYS A 114 -30.15 3.37 -6.53
CA LYS A 114 -31.05 3.60 -7.67
C LYS A 114 -32.54 3.37 -7.40
N PRO A 115 -32.94 2.41 -6.51
CA PRO A 115 -34.37 2.27 -6.16
C PRO A 115 -35.00 3.54 -5.58
N PHE A 116 -34.18 4.44 -5.05
CA PHE A 116 -34.60 5.66 -4.36
C PHE A 116 -34.38 6.94 -5.19
N GLU A 117 -34.14 6.83 -6.49
CA GLU A 117 -33.90 8.00 -7.38
C GLU A 117 -35.06 8.97 -7.46
N GLY A 118 -36.30 8.53 -7.23
CA GLY A 118 -37.49 9.39 -7.24
C GLY A 118 -37.76 10.10 -5.91
N ALA A 119 -37.04 9.79 -4.84
CA ALA A 119 -37.25 10.41 -3.53
C ALA A 119 -36.44 11.72 -3.42
N SER A 120 -36.95 12.68 -2.62
CA SER A 120 -36.26 13.97 -2.34
C SER A 120 -34.97 13.83 -1.50
N LEU A 121 -34.34 12.66 -1.54
CA LEU A 121 -33.15 12.31 -0.79
C LEU A 121 -31.86 12.73 -1.52
N LYS A 122 -30.84 13.15 -0.75
CA LYS A 122 -29.50 13.40 -1.29
C LYS A 122 -28.85 12.10 -1.74
N ALA A 123 -27.90 12.17 -2.67
CA ALA A 123 -27.23 10.98 -3.21
C ALA A 123 -26.57 10.09 -2.14
N ARG A 124 -26.09 10.67 -1.03
CA ARG A 124 -25.53 9.93 0.10
C ARG A 124 -26.61 9.19 0.88
N GLU A 125 -27.76 9.82 1.11
CA GLU A 125 -28.90 9.23 1.84
C GLU A 125 -29.51 8.09 1.05
N ARG A 126 -29.63 8.22 -0.27
CA ARG A 126 -30.06 7.15 -1.19
C ARG A 126 -29.16 5.92 -1.12
N ARG A 127 -27.83 6.12 -1.12
CA ARG A 127 -26.88 5.02 -0.94
C ARG A 127 -27.02 4.37 0.43
N ASN A 128 -27.15 5.14 1.48
CA ASN A 128 -27.36 4.60 2.82
C ASN A 128 -28.67 3.78 2.92
N ALA A 129 -29.75 4.23 2.28
CA ALA A 129 -31.00 3.45 2.22
C ALA A 129 -30.81 2.14 1.42
N GLY A 130 -30.04 2.16 0.35
CA GLY A 130 -29.65 0.95 -0.39
C GLY A 130 -28.83 -0.02 0.44
N GLU A 131 -27.86 0.48 1.20
CA GLU A 131 -27.06 -0.34 2.13
C GLU A 131 -27.93 -0.94 3.26
N GLN A 132 -28.87 -0.18 3.83
CA GLN A 132 -29.82 -0.69 4.81
C GLN A 132 -30.66 -1.84 4.27
N LEU A 133 -31.14 -1.70 3.03
CA LEU A 133 -31.89 -2.75 2.36
C LEU A 133 -31.04 -4.02 2.12
N LEU A 134 -29.79 -3.85 1.67
CA LEU A 134 -28.86 -4.95 1.44
C LEU A 134 -28.41 -5.66 2.73
N ALA A 135 -28.39 -4.97 3.85
CA ALA A 135 -27.94 -5.55 5.11
C ALA A 135 -28.85 -6.70 5.62
N LEU A 136 -30.10 -6.78 5.15
CA LEU A 136 -31.05 -7.86 5.49
C LEU A 136 -31.10 -8.15 7.00
N TYR A 137 -31.23 -7.11 7.82
CA TYR A 137 -31.27 -7.28 9.29
C TYR A 137 -32.45 -8.14 9.76
N GLU A 138 -33.55 -8.18 8.98
CA GLU A 138 -34.72 -9.02 9.29
C GLU A 138 -34.40 -10.52 9.30
N ALA A 139 -33.43 -10.97 8.49
CA ALA A 139 -32.97 -12.34 8.45
C ALA A 139 -32.03 -12.72 9.62
N GLY A 140 -31.68 -11.78 10.49
CA GLY A 140 -30.86 -12.03 11.68
C GLY A 140 -29.56 -12.78 11.39
N ASP A 141 -29.28 -13.80 12.20
CA ASP A 141 -28.10 -14.67 12.08
C ASP A 141 -28.28 -15.83 11.08
N GLU A 142 -29.48 -16.07 10.56
CA GLU A 142 -29.76 -17.15 9.60
C GLU A 142 -28.89 -17.05 8.34
N VAL A 143 -28.47 -15.82 7.98
CA VAL A 143 -27.55 -15.59 6.87
C VAL A 143 -26.19 -16.27 7.10
N TYR A 144 -25.76 -16.44 8.34
CA TYR A 144 -24.48 -17.07 8.69
C TYR A 144 -24.57 -18.61 8.81
N GLU A 145 -25.77 -19.17 8.77
CA GLU A 145 -26.00 -20.63 8.87
C GLU A 145 -26.21 -21.27 7.49
N MET A 146 -25.90 -20.54 6.42
CA MET A 146 -26.07 -21.01 5.05
C MET A 146 -25.09 -22.12 4.69
N ALA A 147 -25.58 -23.16 3.99
CA ALA A 147 -24.75 -24.28 3.55
C ALA A 147 -23.67 -23.84 2.55
N ASP A 148 -22.49 -24.50 2.62
CA ASP A 148 -21.32 -24.17 1.78
C ASP A 148 -21.60 -24.26 0.28
N GLU A 149 -22.46 -25.19 -0.15
CA GLU A 149 -22.87 -25.30 -1.56
C GLU A 149 -23.61 -24.04 -2.02
N ARG A 150 -24.48 -23.52 -1.17
CA ARG A 150 -25.22 -22.29 -1.48
C ARG A 150 -24.30 -21.08 -1.47
N ILE A 151 -23.33 -21.02 -0.58
CA ILE A 151 -22.31 -19.97 -0.56
C ILE A 151 -21.54 -19.92 -1.88
N LYS A 152 -21.20 -21.06 -2.47
CA LYS A 152 -20.55 -21.15 -3.79
C LYS A 152 -21.44 -20.58 -4.90
N GLU A 153 -22.74 -20.88 -4.85
CA GLU A 153 -23.69 -20.45 -5.89
C GLU A 153 -23.99 -18.95 -5.88
N ILE A 154 -24.07 -18.31 -4.72
CA ILE A 154 -24.48 -16.92 -4.56
C ILE A 154 -23.44 -16.03 -3.86
N GLY A 155 -22.20 -16.49 -3.79
CA GLY A 155 -21.14 -15.82 -3.03
C GLY A 155 -20.95 -14.33 -3.39
N GLY A 156 -21.08 -13.98 -4.67
CA GLY A 156 -21.06 -12.56 -5.08
C GLY A 156 -22.15 -11.72 -4.43
N GLY A 157 -23.34 -12.26 -4.20
CA GLY A 157 -24.43 -11.56 -3.52
C GLY A 157 -24.21 -11.46 -2.01
N LEU A 158 -23.68 -12.51 -1.40
CA LEU A 158 -23.33 -12.49 0.02
C LEU A 158 -22.26 -11.44 0.33
N VAL A 159 -21.35 -11.15 -0.60
CA VAL A 159 -20.40 -10.03 -0.48
C VAL A 159 -21.15 -8.69 -0.37
N TYR A 160 -22.25 -8.49 -1.09
CA TYR A 160 -23.08 -7.28 -0.96
C TYR A 160 -23.73 -7.20 0.41
N VAL A 161 -24.31 -8.30 0.90
CA VAL A 161 -24.97 -8.36 2.21
C VAL A 161 -23.97 -8.11 3.34
N LEU A 162 -22.86 -8.86 3.36
CA LEU A 162 -21.86 -8.72 4.42
C LEU A 162 -21.20 -7.36 4.42
N SER A 163 -20.82 -6.83 3.25
CA SER A 163 -20.21 -5.50 3.21
C SER A 163 -21.18 -4.41 3.67
N ALA A 164 -22.49 -4.55 3.42
CA ALA A 164 -23.51 -3.65 3.95
C ALA A 164 -23.63 -3.75 5.49
N ARG A 165 -23.71 -4.98 6.02
CA ARG A 165 -23.73 -5.23 7.48
C ARG A 165 -22.48 -4.66 8.16
N ILE A 166 -21.31 -4.88 7.61
CA ILE A 166 -20.05 -4.36 8.14
C ILE A 166 -20.05 -2.83 8.14
N THR A 167 -20.48 -2.21 7.04
CA THR A 167 -20.48 -0.75 6.88
C THR A 167 -21.45 -0.08 7.85
N LEU A 168 -22.65 -0.62 7.99
CA LEU A 168 -23.69 -0.08 8.87
C LEU A 168 -23.45 -0.43 10.34
N GLY A 169 -22.84 -1.59 10.60
CA GLY A 169 -22.52 -2.06 11.95
C GLY A 169 -21.25 -1.46 12.55
N GLN A 170 -20.59 -0.55 11.85
CA GLN A 170 -19.32 0.02 12.31
C GLN A 170 -19.48 0.69 13.67
N GLY A 171 -18.74 0.18 14.66
CA GLY A 171 -18.78 0.67 16.05
C GLY A 171 -19.88 0.05 16.91
N ASN A 172 -20.71 -0.84 16.39
CA ASN A 172 -21.72 -1.56 17.16
C ASN A 172 -21.27 -3.00 17.47
N PRO A 173 -20.88 -3.32 18.71
CA PRO A 173 -20.39 -4.65 19.08
C PRO A 173 -21.46 -5.76 18.99
N VAL A 174 -22.74 -5.39 18.96
CA VAL A 174 -23.84 -6.37 18.82
C VAL A 174 -23.92 -6.90 17.38
N ILE A 175 -23.61 -6.05 16.40
CA ILE A 175 -23.68 -6.43 14.98
C ILE A 175 -22.39 -7.13 14.56
N TRP A 176 -21.24 -6.70 15.07
CA TRP A 176 -19.94 -7.25 14.76
C TRP A 176 -19.60 -8.42 15.67
N SER A 177 -19.98 -9.62 15.26
CA SER A 177 -19.83 -10.87 16.00
C SER A 177 -18.73 -11.77 15.42
N ASP A 178 -18.25 -12.70 16.25
CA ASP A 178 -17.31 -13.75 15.80
C ASP A 178 -17.91 -14.64 14.70
N LYS A 179 -19.22 -14.97 14.81
CA LYS A 179 -19.94 -15.73 13.78
C LYS A 179 -19.88 -15.05 12.41
N MET A 180 -20.06 -13.73 12.39
CA MET A 180 -19.97 -12.93 11.16
C MET A 180 -18.55 -12.97 10.57
N LEU A 181 -17.52 -12.93 11.41
CA LEU A 181 -16.12 -13.01 10.97
C LEU A 181 -15.81 -14.37 10.37
N ASP A 182 -16.19 -15.45 11.06
CA ASP A 182 -15.94 -16.82 10.61
C ASP A 182 -16.68 -17.11 9.29
N PHE A 183 -17.93 -16.67 9.17
CA PHE A 183 -18.69 -16.78 7.93
C PHE A 183 -18.06 -15.96 6.79
N ALA A 184 -17.57 -14.75 7.08
CA ALA A 184 -16.91 -13.93 6.08
C ALA A 184 -15.58 -14.53 5.60
N ILE A 185 -14.83 -15.20 6.47
CA ILE A 185 -13.62 -15.95 6.10
C ILE A 185 -13.99 -17.13 5.19
N ASN A 186 -15.00 -17.93 5.57
CA ASN A 186 -15.50 -19.06 4.76
C ASN A 186 -15.99 -18.58 3.39
N LEU A 187 -16.70 -17.47 3.33
CA LEU A 187 -17.12 -16.85 2.06
C LEU A 187 -15.92 -16.51 1.16
N CYS A 188 -14.83 -15.98 1.71
CA CYS A 188 -13.62 -15.70 0.92
C CYS A 188 -13.04 -16.96 0.28
N GLU A 189 -13.14 -18.10 0.97
CA GLU A 189 -12.62 -19.38 0.48
C GLU A 189 -13.54 -20.05 -0.53
N LEU A 190 -14.85 -19.94 -0.35
CA LEU A 190 -15.83 -20.67 -1.15
C LEU A 190 -16.36 -19.91 -2.36
N ALA A 191 -16.45 -18.59 -2.30
CA ALA A 191 -17.08 -17.77 -3.33
C ALA A 191 -16.53 -18.01 -4.75
N ASP A 192 -17.42 -18.03 -5.75
CA ASP A 192 -17.08 -18.20 -7.15
C ASP A 192 -16.28 -16.99 -7.70
N PRO A 193 -15.09 -17.22 -8.28
CA PRO A 193 -14.27 -16.18 -8.89
C PRO A 193 -14.98 -15.38 -9.99
N ALA A 194 -15.88 -15.99 -10.77
CA ALA A 194 -16.59 -15.32 -11.85
C ALA A 194 -17.51 -14.22 -11.32
N GLN A 195 -18.24 -14.51 -10.24
CA GLN A 195 -19.12 -13.54 -9.58
C GLN A 195 -18.33 -12.41 -8.91
N LEU A 196 -17.21 -12.74 -8.25
CA LEU A 196 -16.35 -11.76 -7.61
C LEU A 196 -15.76 -10.74 -8.60
N ARG A 197 -15.39 -11.20 -9.81
CA ARG A 197 -14.85 -10.32 -10.88
C ARG A 197 -15.86 -9.31 -11.41
N ILE A 198 -17.14 -9.64 -11.39
CA ILE A 198 -18.20 -8.70 -11.80
C ILE A 198 -18.31 -7.55 -10.78
N SER A 199 -18.09 -7.82 -9.50
CA SER A 199 -18.33 -6.91 -8.37
C SER A 199 -17.06 -6.44 -7.67
N HIS A 200 -15.95 -6.29 -8.39
CA HIS A 200 -14.62 -6.04 -7.80
C HIS A 200 -14.54 -4.84 -6.84
N GLN A 201 -15.26 -3.75 -7.10
CA GLN A 201 -15.32 -2.61 -6.17
C GLN A 201 -15.98 -3.00 -4.85
N ARG A 202 -17.04 -3.81 -4.91
CA ARG A 202 -17.72 -4.28 -3.72
C ARG A 202 -16.86 -5.28 -2.93
N VAL A 203 -16.13 -6.14 -3.63
CA VAL A 203 -15.16 -7.06 -3.02
C VAL A 203 -14.05 -6.28 -2.32
N ALA A 204 -13.57 -5.17 -2.89
CA ALA A 204 -12.60 -4.31 -2.24
C ALA A 204 -13.17 -3.67 -0.95
N ALA A 205 -14.38 -3.14 -0.99
CA ALA A 205 -15.07 -2.59 0.19
C ALA A 205 -15.28 -3.66 1.26
N PHE A 206 -15.63 -4.88 0.85
CA PHE A 206 -15.76 -6.04 1.73
C PHE A 206 -14.43 -6.41 2.39
N ALA A 207 -13.33 -6.48 1.65
CA ALA A 207 -12.01 -6.81 2.19
C ALA A 207 -11.54 -5.75 3.24
N TRP A 208 -11.75 -4.48 2.97
CA TRP A 208 -11.49 -3.41 3.93
C TRP A 208 -12.41 -3.50 5.17
N GLY A 209 -13.68 -3.83 4.95
CA GLY A 209 -14.63 -4.07 6.02
C GLY A 209 -14.23 -5.25 6.90
N LEU A 210 -13.84 -6.38 6.29
CA LEU A 210 -13.37 -7.58 6.96
C LEU A 210 -12.12 -7.29 7.83
N LEU A 211 -11.20 -6.49 7.32
CA LEU A 211 -10.04 -6.05 8.09
C LEU A 211 -10.47 -5.25 9.34
N ARG A 212 -11.37 -4.28 9.20
CA ARG A 212 -11.86 -3.48 10.34
C ARG A 212 -12.60 -4.33 11.37
N LEU A 213 -13.44 -5.26 10.91
CA LEU A 213 -14.12 -6.21 11.77
C LEU A 213 -13.11 -7.04 12.57
N SER A 214 -12.09 -7.57 11.91
CA SER A 214 -11.05 -8.36 12.55
C SER A 214 -10.16 -7.55 13.51
N GLN A 215 -9.92 -6.28 13.21
CA GLN A 215 -9.21 -5.36 14.11
C GLN A 215 -10.00 -5.14 15.41
N GLN A 216 -11.32 -4.92 15.32
CA GLN A 216 -12.17 -4.76 16.48
C GLN A 216 -12.23 -6.03 17.35
N LEU A 217 -12.28 -7.20 16.72
CA LEU A 217 -12.27 -8.51 17.38
C LEU A 217 -10.86 -8.99 17.77
N SER A 218 -9.81 -8.21 17.47
CA SER A 218 -8.40 -8.58 17.72
C SER A 218 -7.96 -9.89 17.04
N LYS A 219 -8.60 -10.25 15.93
CA LYS A 219 -8.39 -11.51 15.16
C LYS A 219 -7.77 -11.29 13.78
N VAL A 220 -7.00 -10.23 13.57
CA VAL A 220 -6.45 -9.84 12.25
C VAL A 220 -5.63 -10.94 11.57
N LYS A 221 -4.92 -11.78 12.33
CA LYS A 221 -4.10 -12.86 11.78
C LYS A 221 -4.90 -13.86 10.94
N PHE A 222 -6.15 -14.14 11.31
CA PHE A 222 -7.00 -15.09 10.62
C PHE A 222 -7.54 -14.59 9.27
N VAL A 223 -7.51 -13.26 9.06
CA VAL A 223 -8.05 -12.63 7.86
C VAL A 223 -7.02 -12.56 6.73
N ILE A 224 -5.72 -12.64 7.04
CA ILE A 224 -4.66 -12.60 6.03
C ILE A 224 -4.81 -13.71 4.98
N PRO A 225 -5.01 -15.00 5.34
CA PRO A 225 -5.25 -16.06 4.37
C PRO A 225 -6.52 -15.81 3.54
N ALA A 226 -7.61 -15.35 4.17
CA ALA A 226 -8.87 -15.08 3.50
C ALA A 226 -8.73 -13.98 2.43
N ILE A 227 -8.10 -12.85 2.76
CA ILE A 227 -7.83 -11.77 1.79
C ILE A 227 -6.89 -12.28 0.69
N THR A 228 -5.89 -13.10 1.03
CA THR A 228 -4.99 -13.72 0.04
C THR A 228 -5.75 -14.61 -0.93
N SER A 229 -6.69 -15.43 -0.45
CA SER A 229 -7.57 -16.25 -1.28
C SER A 229 -8.40 -15.39 -2.25
N LEU A 230 -8.97 -14.27 -1.78
CA LEU A 230 -9.67 -13.33 -2.66
C LEU A 230 -8.77 -12.77 -3.77
N ILE A 231 -7.54 -12.39 -3.43
CA ILE A 231 -6.57 -11.86 -4.42
C ILE A 231 -6.23 -12.93 -5.47
N GLN A 232 -5.99 -14.17 -5.05
CA GLN A 232 -5.69 -15.29 -5.94
C GLN A 232 -6.86 -15.61 -6.87
N LYS A 233 -8.10 -15.63 -6.35
CA LYS A 233 -9.32 -15.86 -7.14
C LYS A 233 -9.58 -14.79 -8.17
N LEU A 234 -9.28 -13.54 -7.84
CA LEU A 234 -9.43 -12.42 -8.76
C LEU A 234 -8.34 -12.37 -9.83
N ASN A 235 -7.22 -13.06 -9.61
CA ASN A 235 -6.10 -13.21 -10.54
C ASN A 235 -5.51 -11.88 -11.06
N TYR A 236 -5.33 -10.90 -10.17
CA TYR A 236 -4.78 -9.58 -10.51
C TYR A 236 -3.25 -9.51 -10.42
N ARG A 237 -2.54 -10.57 -10.74
CA ARG A 237 -1.08 -10.69 -10.54
C ARG A 237 -0.23 -9.51 -11.04
N GLN A 238 -0.71 -8.76 -12.02
CA GLN A 238 0.04 -7.64 -12.60
C GLN A 238 -0.77 -6.34 -12.62
N THR A 239 -2.02 -6.38 -12.19
CA THR A 239 -2.91 -5.23 -12.20
C THR A 239 -3.21 -4.80 -10.78
N PHE A 240 -3.09 -3.52 -10.51
CA PHE A 240 -3.44 -2.95 -9.22
C PHE A 240 -4.90 -3.25 -8.84
N SER A 241 -5.11 -3.69 -7.62
CA SER A 241 -6.43 -3.85 -7.02
C SER A 241 -6.51 -3.13 -5.66
N PRO A 242 -7.63 -2.45 -5.35
CA PRO A 242 -7.82 -1.81 -4.04
C PRO A 242 -7.72 -2.76 -2.84
N ILE A 243 -7.89 -4.07 -3.05
CA ILE A 243 -7.76 -5.11 -2.01
C ILE A 243 -6.33 -5.21 -1.47
N PHE A 244 -5.34 -4.89 -2.30
CA PHE A 244 -3.93 -4.99 -1.91
C PHE A 244 -3.58 -4.11 -0.71
N GLY A 245 -4.18 -2.91 -0.64
CA GLY A 245 -4.03 -2.02 0.51
C GLY A 245 -4.50 -2.68 1.82
N ALA A 246 -5.60 -3.42 1.79
CA ALA A 246 -6.13 -4.12 2.97
C ALA A 246 -5.19 -5.25 3.43
N LEU A 247 -4.62 -6.02 2.50
CA LEU A 247 -3.64 -7.05 2.83
C LEU A 247 -2.37 -6.46 3.46
N LEU A 248 -1.84 -5.39 2.87
CA LEU A 248 -0.65 -4.71 3.38
C LEU A 248 -0.89 -4.14 4.78
N GLU A 249 -2.04 -3.54 5.04
CA GLU A 249 -2.41 -3.05 6.38
C GLU A 249 -2.55 -4.20 7.37
N ALA A 250 -3.17 -5.32 6.99
CA ALA A 250 -3.25 -6.52 7.82
C ALA A 250 -1.86 -7.02 8.24
N CYS A 251 -0.92 -7.10 7.29
CA CYS A 251 0.47 -7.49 7.56
C CYS A 251 1.20 -6.47 8.46
N LEU A 252 0.96 -5.17 8.29
CA LEU A 252 1.52 -4.13 9.15
C LEU A 252 1.03 -4.24 10.60
N VAL A 253 -0.27 -4.42 10.79
CA VAL A 253 -0.89 -4.55 12.13
C VAL A 253 -0.39 -5.81 12.84
N THR A 254 -0.27 -6.92 12.12
CA THR A 254 0.19 -8.21 12.67
C THR A 254 1.71 -8.35 12.73
N ARG A 255 2.45 -7.40 12.15
CA ARG A 255 3.92 -7.42 11.99
C ARG A 255 4.44 -8.66 11.26
N GLN A 256 3.66 -9.19 10.32
CA GLN A 256 4.05 -10.34 9.51
C GLN A 256 4.64 -9.87 8.18
N PHE A 257 5.93 -9.49 8.20
CA PHE A 257 6.62 -8.93 7.03
C PHE A 257 7.22 -9.98 6.10
N ASP A 258 7.33 -11.23 6.55
CA ASP A 258 7.87 -12.36 5.77
C ASP A 258 6.77 -13.22 5.14
N HIS A 259 5.50 -12.77 5.20
CA HIS A 259 4.38 -13.55 4.71
C HIS A 259 4.43 -13.69 3.17
N PRO A 260 4.29 -14.92 2.62
CA PRO A 260 4.42 -15.17 1.18
C PRO A 260 3.42 -14.41 0.31
N SER A 261 2.26 -14.03 0.88
CA SER A 261 1.27 -13.20 0.18
C SER A 261 1.79 -11.82 -0.23
N LEU A 262 2.81 -11.30 0.45
CA LEU A 262 3.42 -10.01 0.10
C LEU A 262 4.04 -10.04 -1.29
N GLY A 263 4.59 -11.17 -1.72
CA GLY A 263 5.08 -11.37 -3.09
C GLY A 263 3.99 -11.28 -4.18
N LEU A 264 2.70 -11.39 -3.81
CA LEU A 264 1.59 -11.24 -4.75
C LEU A 264 1.18 -9.79 -4.97
N VAL A 265 1.47 -8.91 -4.00
CA VAL A 265 0.96 -7.53 -3.96
C VAL A 265 2.05 -6.46 -4.08
N LEU A 266 3.30 -6.80 -3.81
CA LEU A 266 4.44 -5.93 -4.06
C LEU A 266 4.88 -6.04 -5.54
N ASP A 267 5.56 -5.01 -6.06
CA ASP A 267 6.06 -4.94 -7.44
C ASP A 267 4.99 -4.89 -8.54
N ILE A 268 3.84 -4.28 -8.24
CA ILE A 268 2.78 -4.10 -9.21
C ILE A 268 3.07 -2.86 -10.05
N ILE A 269 3.10 -3.07 -11.37
CA ILE A 269 3.47 -2.03 -12.34
C ILE A 269 2.25 -1.41 -13.00
N PHE A 270 1.09 -2.10 -12.95
CA PHE A 270 -0.07 -1.72 -13.75
C PHE A 270 -1.20 -1.07 -13.00
N LEU A 271 -1.69 0.02 -13.55
CA LEU A 271 -2.96 0.63 -13.19
C LEU A 271 -3.99 0.44 -14.32
N ASN A 272 -4.82 -0.59 -14.23
CA ASN A 272 -5.93 -0.77 -15.17
C ASN A 272 -7.24 -0.23 -14.59
N VAL A 273 -7.51 1.03 -14.83
CA VAL A 273 -8.71 1.72 -14.32
C VAL A 273 -10.01 1.07 -14.78
N LYS A 274 -10.04 0.46 -15.97
CA LYS A 274 -11.26 -0.16 -16.50
C LYS A 274 -11.62 -1.46 -15.77
N THR A 275 -10.64 -2.22 -15.37
CA THR A 275 -10.87 -3.54 -14.76
C THR A 275 -11.13 -3.46 -13.26
N THR A 276 -10.38 -2.65 -12.54
CA THR A 276 -10.42 -2.61 -11.06
C THR A 276 -11.01 -1.32 -10.51
N ALA A 277 -11.18 -0.29 -11.37
CA ALA A 277 -11.74 1.03 -11.04
C ALA A 277 -11.23 1.59 -9.70
N PRO A 278 -9.90 1.67 -9.49
CA PRO A 278 -9.34 2.15 -8.24
C PRO A 278 -9.63 3.63 -8.04
N THR A 279 -9.87 4.01 -6.80
CA THR A 279 -9.98 5.42 -6.43
C THR A 279 -8.57 6.02 -6.21
N TYR A 280 -8.48 7.35 -6.27
CA TYR A 280 -7.26 8.07 -5.91
C TYR A 280 -6.74 7.68 -4.51
N LEU A 281 -7.65 7.52 -3.56
CA LEU A 281 -7.31 7.18 -2.20
C LEU A 281 -6.75 5.76 -2.08
N ASP A 282 -7.28 4.80 -2.84
CA ASP A 282 -6.78 3.42 -2.86
C ASP A 282 -5.33 3.37 -3.33
N ILE A 283 -4.99 4.16 -4.34
CA ILE A 283 -3.63 4.26 -4.88
C ILE A 283 -2.68 4.82 -3.82
N LEU A 284 -3.04 5.94 -3.19
CA LEU A 284 -2.21 6.54 -2.15
C LEU A 284 -2.01 5.62 -0.94
N THR A 285 -3.09 4.97 -0.50
CA THR A 285 -3.06 4.04 0.64
C THR A 285 -2.17 2.83 0.34
N TYR A 286 -2.29 2.27 -0.87
CA TYR A 286 -1.45 1.15 -1.30
C TYR A 286 0.04 1.51 -1.26
N TYR A 287 0.46 2.58 -1.93
CA TYR A 287 1.88 2.97 -1.97
C TYR A 287 2.41 3.37 -0.59
N HIS A 288 1.58 3.98 0.24
CA HIS A 288 1.93 4.28 1.63
C HIS A 288 2.19 3.00 2.44
N HIS A 289 1.30 2.00 2.34
CA HIS A 289 1.45 0.74 3.08
C HIS A 289 2.56 -0.13 2.49
N ALA A 290 2.72 -0.19 1.16
CA ALA A 290 3.82 -0.89 0.51
C ALA A 290 5.18 -0.32 0.96
N GLY A 291 5.30 1.02 1.00
CA GLY A 291 6.48 1.67 1.55
C GLY A 291 6.71 1.35 3.03
N ALA A 292 5.65 1.27 3.85
CA ALA A 292 5.77 0.94 5.26
C ALA A 292 6.20 -0.53 5.49
N VAL A 293 5.67 -1.47 4.72
CA VAL A 293 6.07 -2.89 4.78
C VAL A 293 7.52 -3.07 4.36
N THR A 294 7.92 -2.51 3.22
CA THR A 294 9.31 -2.63 2.72
C THR A 294 10.31 -1.94 3.65
N MET A 295 9.92 -0.82 4.26
CA MET A 295 10.71 -0.15 5.29
C MET A 295 10.87 -1.03 6.54
N ALA A 296 9.83 -1.74 6.96
CA ALA A 296 9.88 -2.64 8.11
C ALA A 296 10.80 -3.86 7.87
N VAL A 297 10.89 -4.33 6.62
CA VAL A 297 11.85 -5.37 6.19
C VAL A 297 13.29 -4.83 6.14
N GLY A 298 13.47 -3.49 6.12
CA GLY A 298 14.80 -2.85 6.03
C GLY A 298 15.21 -2.45 4.61
N ASP A 299 14.39 -2.68 3.60
CA ASP A 299 14.66 -2.20 2.24
C ASP A 299 14.22 -0.74 2.06
N PHE A 300 15.04 0.18 2.59
CA PHE A 300 14.77 1.61 2.54
C PHE A 300 14.82 2.18 1.11
N ARG A 301 15.56 1.53 0.20
CA ARG A 301 15.64 1.96 -1.20
C ARG A 301 14.30 1.78 -1.89
N LYS A 302 13.73 0.57 -1.78
CA LYS A 302 12.43 0.23 -2.35
C LYS A 302 11.29 1.00 -1.64
N ALA A 303 11.39 1.15 -0.31
CA ALA A 303 10.44 1.96 0.46
C ALA A 303 10.38 3.41 -0.03
N LYS A 304 11.54 4.02 -0.28
CA LYS A 304 11.62 5.37 -0.87
C LYS A 304 10.91 5.45 -2.22
N GLU A 305 11.11 4.47 -3.10
CA GLU A 305 10.48 4.43 -4.44
C GLU A 305 8.96 4.39 -4.33
N TYR A 306 8.39 3.57 -3.43
CA TYR A 306 6.95 3.55 -3.18
C TYR A 306 6.43 4.89 -2.65
N TYR A 307 7.12 5.51 -1.70
CA TYR A 307 6.72 6.81 -1.18
C TYR A 307 6.81 7.91 -2.24
N LEU A 308 7.85 7.91 -3.08
CA LEU A 308 7.96 8.85 -4.20
C LEU A 308 6.84 8.65 -5.22
N THR A 309 6.46 7.41 -5.51
CA THR A 309 5.32 7.12 -6.40
C THR A 309 4.02 7.70 -5.83
N ALA A 310 3.76 7.55 -4.52
CA ALA A 310 2.61 8.19 -3.87
C ALA A 310 2.61 9.71 -4.00
N LEU A 311 3.78 10.35 -3.91
CA LEU A 311 3.92 11.81 -4.03
C LEU A 311 3.62 12.32 -5.43
N THR A 312 3.95 11.53 -6.45
CA THR A 312 3.83 11.92 -7.85
C THR A 312 2.45 11.66 -8.45
N VAL A 313 1.53 11.05 -7.70
CA VAL A 313 0.14 10.88 -8.14
C VAL A 313 -0.48 12.24 -8.42
N PRO A 314 -1.02 12.46 -9.65
CA PRO A 314 -1.60 13.76 -10.02
C PRO A 314 -2.74 14.17 -9.09
N THR A 315 -2.70 15.40 -8.60
CA THR A 315 -3.72 15.93 -7.68
C THR A 315 -3.90 17.43 -7.83
N THR A 316 -5.10 17.89 -7.58
CA THR A 316 -5.43 19.32 -7.46
C THR A 316 -5.26 19.82 -6.03
N THR A 317 -5.44 18.93 -5.04
CA THR A 317 -5.30 19.21 -3.61
C THR A 317 -4.43 18.13 -2.97
N ALA A 318 -3.46 18.54 -2.16
CA ALA A 318 -2.57 17.59 -1.52
C ALA A 318 -3.24 16.86 -0.36
N SER A 319 -2.92 15.56 -0.22
CA SER A 319 -3.42 14.69 0.85
C SER A 319 -2.45 14.64 2.03
N ALA A 320 -2.98 14.40 3.25
CA ALA A 320 -2.17 14.11 4.42
C ALA A 320 -1.31 12.85 4.25
N ILE A 321 -1.79 11.86 3.48
CA ILE A 321 -1.03 10.65 3.14
C ILE A 321 0.21 11.01 2.33
N GLN A 322 0.10 11.92 1.36
CA GLN A 322 1.24 12.38 0.58
C GLN A 322 2.27 13.10 1.46
N LEU A 323 1.83 13.93 2.41
CA LEU A 323 2.75 14.56 3.36
C LEU A 323 3.48 13.52 4.23
N ALA A 324 2.76 12.51 4.73
CA ALA A 324 3.36 11.41 5.50
C ALA A 324 4.37 10.63 4.64
N CYS A 325 4.05 10.34 3.38
CA CYS A 325 4.97 9.71 2.42
C CYS A 325 6.22 10.56 2.19
N ALA A 326 6.08 11.89 2.05
CA ALA A 326 7.21 12.79 1.87
C ALA A 326 8.17 12.77 3.07
N LYS A 327 7.63 12.88 4.28
CA LYS A 327 8.41 12.82 5.52
C LYS A 327 9.21 11.50 5.62
N ARG A 328 8.57 10.37 5.32
CA ARG A 328 9.22 9.04 5.34
C ARG A 328 10.21 8.84 4.18
N ALA A 329 9.88 9.31 2.97
CA ALA A 329 10.80 9.25 1.83
C ALA A 329 12.11 10.00 2.12
N LEU A 330 12.02 11.17 2.75
CA LEU A 330 13.19 11.96 3.15
C LEU A 330 14.06 11.19 4.15
N LEU A 331 13.47 10.55 5.15
CA LEU A 331 14.21 9.75 6.12
C LEU A 331 14.85 8.52 5.47
N CYS A 332 14.13 7.83 4.59
CA CYS A 332 14.69 6.70 3.82
C CYS A 332 15.88 7.14 2.96
N GLU A 333 15.79 8.30 2.31
CA GLU A 333 16.91 8.86 1.53
C GLU A 333 18.13 9.13 2.38
N LEU A 334 17.96 9.72 3.57
CA LEU A 334 19.06 9.95 4.51
C LEU A 334 19.73 8.64 4.94
N ILE A 335 18.95 7.59 5.19
CA ILE A 335 19.49 6.27 5.57
C ILE A 335 20.28 5.67 4.40
N VAL A 336 19.76 5.75 3.17
CA VAL A 336 20.36 5.09 1.99
C VAL A 336 21.56 5.87 1.46
N THR A 337 21.41 7.17 1.22
CA THR A 337 22.42 7.98 0.51
C THR A 337 23.16 8.97 1.39
N GLY A 338 22.59 9.34 2.55
CA GLY A 338 23.11 10.39 3.42
C GLY A 338 23.00 11.80 2.83
N LYS A 339 22.15 11.99 1.82
CA LYS A 339 21.93 13.26 1.14
C LYS A 339 20.49 13.72 1.29
N LYS A 340 20.27 15.02 1.13
CA LYS A 340 18.93 15.57 1.04
C LYS A 340 18.22 15.03 -0.21
N ILE A 341 16.96 14.64 -0.06
CA ILE A 341 16.16 14.17 -1.18
C ILE A 341 15.92 15.27 -2.21
N VAL A 342 16.00 14.90 -3.48
CA VAL A 342 15.60 15.75 -4.60
C VAL A 342 14.25 15.25 -5.10
N TRP A 343 13.24 16.11 -4.98
CA TRP A 343 11.89 15.74 -5.42
C TRP A 343 11.83 15.66 -6.95
N PRO A 344 11.12 14.66 -7.52
CA PRO A 344 10.93 14.58 -8.96
C PRO A 344 10.28 15.86 -9.52
N LYS A 345 10.74 16.32 -10.67
CA LYS A 345 10.23 17.57 -11.31
C LYS A 345 8.72 17.54 -11.62
N TYR A 346 8.17 16.34 -11.77
CA TYR A 346 6.73 16.10 -12.03
C TYR A 346 5.87 15.98 -10.76
N THR A 347 6.45 16.22 -9.57
CA THR A 347 5.67 16.29 -8.33
C THR A 347 4.67 17.44 -8.39
N PRO A 348 3.37 17.22 -8.08
CA PRO A 348 2.37 18.26 -8.16
C PRO A 348 2.68 19.46 -7.26
N ILE A 349 2.47 20.69 -7.75
CA ILE A 349 2.74 21.92 -7.03
C ILE A 349 2.05 21.99 -5.64
N PRO A 350 0.76 21.55 -5.48
CA PRO A 350 0.15 21.53 -4.15
C PRO A 350 0.92 20.65 -3.15
N VAL A 351 1.50 19.54 -3.61
CA VAL A 351 2.27 18.62 -2.76
C VAL A 351 3.61 19.27 -2.34
N THR A 352 4.33 19.90 -3.25
CA THR A 352 5.59 20.58 -2.90
C THR A 352 5.37 21.69 -1.89
N ARG A 353 4.30 22.47 -2.04
CA ARG A 353 3.95 23.54 -1.08
C ARG A 353 3.67 23.03 0.33
N ILE A 354 2.95 21.90 0.47
CA ILE A 354 2.69 21.33 1.80
C ILE A 354 3.96 20.73 2.42
N ILE A 355 4.86 20.16 1.63
CA ILE A 355 6.15 19.64 2.11
C ILE A 355 7.00 20.79 2.66
N GLU A 356 7.09 21.89 1.93
CA GLU A 356 7.84 23.08 2.38
C GLU A 356 7.28 23.66 3.69
N LYS A 357 5.95 23.67 3.82
CA LYS A 357 5.27 24.28 4.98
C LYS A 357 5.27 23.37 6.22
N TYR A 358 5.08 22.06 6.05
CA TYR A 358 4.79 21.12 7.15
C TYR A 358 5.86 20.05 7.37
N ALA A 359 6.98 20.08 6.65
CA ALA A 359 8.10 19.18 6.86
C ALA A 359 9.40 19.95 7.18
N THR A 360 9.29 21.09 7.88
CA THR A 360 10.44 21.95 8.20
C THR A 360 11.48 21.22 9.04
N SER A 361 11.10 20.57 10.14
CA SER A 361 12.00 19.82 11.01
C SER A 361 12.71 18.67 10.27
N TYR A 362 12.04 18.02 9.32
CA TYR A 362 12.63 16.99 8.46
C TYR A 362 13.65 17.58 7.48
N ASN A 363 13.34 18.73 6.89
CA ASN A 363 14.25 19.43 5.99
C ASN A 363 15.49 19.98 6.73
N GLU A 364 15.32 20.44 7.96
CA GLU A 364 16.43 20.86 8.83
C GLU A 364 17.32 19.68 9.20
N LEU A 365 16.73 18.56 9.62
CA LEU A 365 17.47 17.33 9.85
C LEU A 365 18.29 16.91 8.63
N ALA A 366 17.71 16.99 7.43
CA ALA A 366 18.42 16.65 6.20
C ALA A 366 19.59 17.60 5.92
N LYS A 367 19.44 18.89 6.17
CA LYS A 367 20.52 19.88 6.03
C LYS A 367 21.65 19.61 7.02
N GLU A 368 21.32 19.36 8.29
CA GLU A 368 22.29 19.05 9.34
C GLU A 368 23.05 17.74 9.03
N PHE A 369 22.34 16.75 8.51
CA PHE A 369 22.94 15.48 8.10
C PHE A 369 23.92 15.67 6.93
N GLU A 370 23.54 16.43 5.91
CA GLU A 370 24.37 16.73 4.75
C GLU A 370 25.58 17.61 5.11
N ALA A 371 25.39 18.56 6.05
CA ALA A 371 26.45 19.37 6.63
C ALA A 371 27.38 18.59 7.57
N HIS A 372 27.07 17.31 7.84
CA HIS A 372 27.82 16.44 8.77
C HIS A 372 27.84 16.97 10.23
N ASN A 373 26.83 17.73 10.61
CA ASN A 373 26.65 18.17 12.00
C ASN A 373 26.00 17.07 12.85
N TRP A 374 26.81 16.05 13.16
CA TRP A 374 26.35 14.85 13.86
C TRP A 374 25.78 15.13 15.26
N ALA A 375 26.24 16.19 15.92
CA ALA A 375 25.75 16.59 17.23
C ALA A 375 24.27 17.05 17.15
N ALA A 376 23.92 17.83 16.11
CA ALA A 376 22.55 18.25 15.86
C ALA A 376 21.67 17.07 15.43
N VAL A 377 22.16 16.19 14.55
CA VAL A 377 21.44 14.99 14.11
C VAL A 377 21.11 14.08 15.28
N ARG A 378 22.04 13.85 16.23
CA ARG A 378 21.78 13.06 17.44
C ARG A 378 20.71 13.66 18.34
N LYS A 379 20.59 14.98 18.40
CA LYS A 379 19.53 15.65 19.17
C LYS A 379 18.18 15.61 18.49
N ALA A 380 18.09 15.21 17.22
CA ALA A 380 16.84 15.17 16.48
C ALA A 380 15.77 14.28 17.12
N HIS A 381 16.16 13.20 17.83
CA HIS A 381 15.21 12.32 18.51
C HIS A 381 14.38 13.00 19.60
N THR A 382 14.79 14.19 20.07
CA THR A 382 14.06 14.96 21.09
C THR A 382 12.97 15.87 20.49
N VAL A 383 12.88 15.96 19.15
CA VAL A 383 11.91 16.82 18.48
C VAL A 383 10.51 16.19 18.54
N ALA A 384 9.57 16.89 19.17
CA ALA A 384 8.21 16.42 19.39
C ALA A 384 7.41 16.14 18.09
N GLU A 385 7.78 16.76 16.96
CA GLU A 385 7.13 16.53 15.67
C GLU A 385 7.34 15.09 15.19
N PHE A 386 8.54 14.53 15.35
CA PHE A 386 8.84 13.15 14.93
C PHE A 386 8.08 12.11 15.75
N GLU A 387 7.78 12.41 17.00
CA GLU A 387 6.97 11.56 17.88
C GLU A 387 5.50 11.60 17.49
N LYS A 388 4.95 12.79 17.22
CA LYS A 388 3.57 12.97 16.72
C LYS A 388 3.33 12.25 15.40
N ASP A 389 4.33 12.25 14.51
CA ASP A 389 4.26 11.58 13.22
C ASP A 389 4.54 10.05 13.30
N CYS A 390 4.78 9.51 14.50
CA CYS A 390 5.17 8.11 14.72
C CYS A 390 6.43 7.69 13.93
N ASN A 391 7.35 8.62 13.67
CA ASN A 391 8.58 8.40 12.90
C ASN A 391 9.84 8.29 13.76
N ARG A 392 9.70 8.25 15.11
CA ARG A 392 10.84 8.18 16.05
C ARG A 392 11.78 7.02 15.75
N GLY A 393 11.26 5.82 15.50
CA GLY A 393 12.08 4.66 15.17
C GLY A 393 12.90 4.83 13.87
N LEU A 394 12.36 5.57 12.88
CA LEU A 394 13.12 5.92 11.68
C LEU A 394 14.23 6.95 11.98
N ILE A 395 13.98 7.91 12.83
CA ILE A 395 15.00 8.88 13.26
C ILE A 395 16.15 8.16 13.98
N GLU A 396 15.85 7.18 14.83
CA GLU A 396 16.88 6.35 15.47
C GLU A 396 17.72 5.60 14.43
N GLN A 397 17.10 5.10 13.36
CA GLN A 397 17.82 4.45 12.25
C GLN A 397 18.67 5.44 11.45
N VAL A 398 18.20 6.67 11.23
CA VAL A 398 19.00 7.76 10.64
C VAL A 398 20.23 8.02 11.50
N VAL A 399 20.08 8.12 12.83
CA VAL A 399 21.19 8.32 13.74
C VAL A 399 22.17 7.13 13.72
N ASN A 400 21.65 5.91 13.68
CA ASN A 400 22.48 4.70 13.58
C ASN A 400 23.25 4.62 12.26
N SER A 401 22.71 5.17 11.17
CA SER A 401 23.36 5.22 9.86
C SER A 401 24.56 6.18 9.77
N ILE A 402 24.76 7.07 10.75
CA ILE A 402 25.85 8.05 10.77
C ILE A 402 27.21 7.38 10.56
N HIS A 403 27.51 6.36 11.38
CA HIS A 403 28.82 5.66 11.30
C HIS A 403 29.02 4.98 9.95
N ARG A 404 27.94 4.42 9.38
CA ARG A 404 27.96 3.80 8.06
C ARG A 404 28.32 4.83 6.96
N HIS A 405 27.70 6.02 6.98
CA HIS A 405 28.04 7.09 6.03
C HIS A 405 29.45 7.64 6.24
N MET A 406 29.92 7.70 7.47
CA MET A 406 31.31 8.07 7.75
C MET A 406 32.30 7.05 7.18
N ILE A 407 32.04 5.74 7.33
CA ILE A 407 32.86 4.66 6.73
C ILE A 407 32.88 4.76 5.21
N LEU A 408 31.71 4.93 4.56
CA LEU A 408 31.60 5.12 3.11
C LEU A 408 32.38 6.33 2.61
N ARG A 409 32.48 7.38 3.40
CA ARG A 409 33.30 8.57 3.10
C ARG A 409 34.78 8.26 3.27
N LEU A 410 35.19 7.61 4.37
CA LEU A 410 36.58 7.25 4.65
C LEU A 410 37.15 6.28 3.60
N ARG A 411 36.34 5.33 3.09
CA ARG A 411 36.70 4.43 1.98
C ARG A 411 37.21 5.18 0.74
N LYS A 412 36.70 6.38 0.48
CA LYS A 412 37.14 7.20 -0.67
C LYS A 412 38.54 7.75 -0.52
N THR A 413 39.02 7.88 0.73
CA THR A 413 40.29 8.55 1.05
C THR A 413 41.36 7.54 1.48
N TYR A 414 40.97 6.44 2.11
CA TYR A 414 41.90 5.48 2.69
C TYR A 414 41.71 4.10 2.08
N ILE A 415 42.81 3.45 1.68
CA ILE A 415 42.82 2.07 1.20
C ILE A 415 42.96 1.11 2.38
N ARG A 416 43.81 1.44 3.36
CA ARG A 416 44.08 0.63 4.56
C ARG A 416 44.03 1.48 5.81
N LEU A 417 43.39 0.99 6.86
CA LEU A 417 43.32 1.62 8.18
C LEU A 417 43.27 0.55 9.27
N THR A 418 43.89 0.83 10.42
CA THR A 418 43.67 0.02 11.64
C THR A 418 42.27 0.32 12.19
N VAL A 419 41.61 -0.67 12.79
CA VAL A 419 40.28 -0.49 13.42
C VAL A 419 40.30 0.61 14.47
N ASP A 420 41.39 0.74 15.24
CA ASP A 420 41.56 1.82 16.22
C ASP A 420 41.60 3.22 15.54
N SER A 421 42.35 3.36 14.46
CA SER A 421 42.39 4.61 13.70
C SER A 421 41.04 4.93 13.06
N LEU A 422 40.31 3.90 12.63
CA LEU A 422 38.94 4.03 12.11
C LEU A 422 37.99 4.46 13.22
N ALA A 423 38.02 3.83 14.39
CA ALA A 423 37.21 4.18 15.55
C ALA A 423 37.40 5.64 15.98
N ARG A 424 38.65 6.13 16.03
CA ARG A 424 38.95 7.54 16.36
C ARG A 424 38.34 8.50 15.34
N ARG A 425 38.30 8.14 14.04
CA ARG A 425 37.72 8.95 12.98
C ARG A 425 36.19 8.88 12.94
N LEU A 426 35.61 7.80 13.48
CA LEU A 426 34.17 7.64 13.64
C LEU A 426 33.63 8.29 14.92
N ARG A 427 34.47 9.00 15.65
CA ARG A 427 34.05 9.74 16.84
C ARG A 427 32.99 10.78 16.49
N VAL A 428 31.89 10.78 17.24
CA VAL A 428 30.81 11.75 17.12
C VAL A 428 30.65 12.49 18.45
N GLY A 429 31.13 13.72 18.52
CA GLY A 429 31.21 14.48 19.78
C GLY A 429 32.17 13.77 20.77
N ASP A 430 31.67 13.46 21.97
CA ASP A 430 32.44 12.78 23.01
C ASP A 430 32.33 11.26 22.94
N ASP A 431 31.48 10.71 22.08
CA ASP A 431 31.27 9.27 21.95
C ASP A 431 32.28 8.67 20.98
N LEU A 432 33.19 7.86 21.53
CA LEU A 432 34.14 7.05 20.76
C LEU A 432 33.60 5.63 20.64
N PRO A 433 33.28 5.15 19.41
CA PRO A 433 32.80 3.80 19.26
C PRO A 433 33.89 2.77 19.64
N LYS A 434 33.52 1.75 20.40
CA LYS A 434 34.42 0.64 20.73
C LYS A 434 34.82 -0.11 19.44
N ALA A 435 36.02 -0.64 19.40
CA ALA A 435 36.54 -1.40 18.25
C ALA A 435 35.61 -2.54 17.81
N GLU A 436 35.03 -3.27 18.77
CA GLU A 436 34.05 -4.35 18.53
C GLU A 436 32.81 -3.85 17.75
N ARG A 437 32.28 -2.68 18.15
CA ARG A 437 31.13 -2.08 17.46
C ARG A 437 31.48 -1.66 16.03
N VAL A 438 32.69 -1.15 15.82
CA VAL A 438 33.18 -0.77 14.49
C VAL A 438 33.30 -1.99 13.59
N VAL A 439 33.83 -3.10 14.11
CA VAL A 439 33.94 -4.37 13.40
C VAL A 439 32.55 -4.91 13.05
N ALA A 440 31.61 -4.89 13.99
CA ALA A 440 30.23 -5.34 13.73
C ALA A 440 29.56 -4.52 12.61
N ILE A 441 29.71 -3.19 12.62
CA ILE A 441 29.17 -2.33 11.55
C ILE A 441 29.84 -2.65 10.20
N LEU A 442 31.16 -2.87 10.19
CA LEU A 442 31.87 -3.25 8.95
C LEU A 442 31.43 -4.61 8.43
N ASP A 443 31.27 -5.60 9.29
CA ASP A 443 30.79 -6.93 8.91
C ASP A 443 29.38 -6.87 8.31
N ASP A 444 28.48 -6.08 8.90
CA ASP A 444 27.15 -5.88 8.37
C ASP A 444 27.18 -5.16 6.99
N MET A 445 28.06 -4.17 6.83
CA MET A 445 28.26 -3.49 5.54
C MET A 445 28.88 -4.38 4.46
N ILE A 446 29.74 -5.32 4.84
CA ILE A 446 30.35 -6.32 3.94
C ILE A 446 29.27 -7.34 3.55
N LYS A 447 28.49 -7.86 4.50
CA LYS A 447 27.41 -8.82 4.25
C LYS A 447 26.32 -8.23 3.35
N SER A 448 25.98 -6.95 3.54
CA SER A 448 25.03 -6.24 2.68
C SER A 448 25.59 -5.84 1.32
N GLY A 449 26.90 -6.03 1.09
CA GLY A 449 27.57 -5.70 -0.17
C GLY A 449 27.79 -4.19 -0.41
N GLU A 450 27.66 -3.36 0.61
CA GLU A 450 27.86 -1.91 0.51
C GLU A 450 29.34 -1.52 0.47
N VAL A 451 30.16 -2.32 1.16
CA VAL A 451 31.61 -2.15 1.23
C VAL A 451 32.28 -3.48 0.93
N SER A 452 33.21 -3.46 -0.01
CA SER A 452 34.14 -4.58 -0.20
C SER A 452 35.37 -4.28 0.64
N ALA A 453 35.56 -5.00 1.73
CA ALA A 453 36.71 -4.86 2.60
C ALA A 453 37.15 -6.22 3.17
N ILE A 454 38.45 -6.35 3.43
CA ILE A 454 39.03 -7.51 4.13
C ILE A 454 39.48 -7.06 5.50
N LEU A 455 39.06 -7.80 6.52
CA LEU A 455 39.51 -7.64 7.89
C LEU A 455 40.64 -8.64 8.17
N THR A 456 41.87 -8.16 8.34
CA THR A 456 43.03 -8.97 8.71
C THR A 456 43.29 -8.81 10.19
N PRO A 457 43.25 -9.89 11.00
CA PRO A 457 43.62 -9.83 12.41
C PRO A 457 45.10 -9.48 12.55
N SER A 458 45.46 -8.79 13.63
CA SER A 458 46.87 -8.49 13.92
C SER A 458 47.66 -9.75 14.22
N ALA A 459 48.83 -9.90 13.62
CA ALA A 459 49.73 -11.02 13.86
C ALA A 459 50.25 -11.08 15.32
N THR A 460 50.26 -9.94 16.01
CA THR A 460 50.81 -9.84 17.40
C THR A 460 49.78 -10.12 18.48
N GLN A 461 48.50 -9.87 18.24
CA GLN A 461 47.39 -10.13 19.20
C GLN A 461 46.11 -10.49 18.45
N PRO A 462 45.92 -11.77 18.10
CA PRO A 462 44.76 -12.21 17.30
C PRO A 462 43.41 -12.01 18.00
N GLN A 463 43.41 -11.81 19.33
CA GLN A 463 42.17 -11.57 20.11
C GLN A 463 41.82 -10.08 20.26
N SER A 464 42.68 -9.15 19.84
CA SER A 464 42.44 -7.71 19.95
C SER A 464 41.93 -7.13 18.66
N HIS A 465 40.63 -6.87 18.58
CA HIS A 465 40.00 -6.21 17.43
C HIS A 465 40.55 -4.80 17.12
N SER A 466 41.16 -4.15 18.11
CA SER A 466 41.67 -2.77 17.96
C SER A 466 42.82 -2.64 16.97
N GLN A 467 43.69 -3.67 16.89
CA GLN A 467 44.84 -3.69 15.98
C GLN A 467 44.57 -4.36 14.63
N ALA A 468 43.36 -4.89 14.41
CA ALA A 468 42.99 -5.45 13.11
C ALA A 468 43.07 -4.38 12.03
N ILE A 469 43.49 -4.78 10.82
CA ILE A 469 43.63 -3.90 9.66
C ILE A 469 42.43 -4.11 8.76
N VAL A 470 41.75 -3.02 8.42
CA VAL A 470 40.70 -2.95 7.40
C VAL A 470 41.33 -2.52 6.10
N GLU A 471 41.24 -3.36 5.08
CA GLU A 471 41.64 -3.04 3.71
C GLU A 471 40.41 -2.92 2.83
N PHE A 472 40.16 -1.71 2.31
CA PHE A 472 39.06 -1.46 1.39
C PHE A 472 39.47 -1.86 -0.04
N ILE A 473 38.73 -2.79 -0.62
CA ILE A 473 39.01 -3.30 -1.96
C ILE A 473 38.17 -2.52 -2.96
N THR A 474 38.84 -1.95 -3.95
CA THR A 474 38.22 -1.33 -5.14
C THR A 474 38.07 -2.34 -6.27
N THR A 475 37.70 -3.57 -5.97
CA THR A 475 37.46 -4.56 -7.03
C THR A 475 36.13 -4.22 -7.71
N ALA A 476 36.18 -4.05 -9.02
CA ALA A 476 34.99 -4.08 -9.83
C ALA A 476 34.22 -5.37 -9.52
N GLU A 477 32.93 -5.28 -9.23
CA GLU A 477 32.10 -6.47 -9.06
C GLU A 477 32.30 -7.39 -10.25
N SER A 478 32.55 -8.66 -10.01
CA SER A 478 32.60 -9.64 -11.09
C SER A 478 31.20 -9.79 -11.68
N PHE A 479 30.95 -9.10 -12.78
CA PHE A 479 29.69 -9.20 -13.53
C PHE A 479 29.43 -10.61 -14.06
N THR A 480 30.42 -11.49 -14.01
CA THR A 480 30.34 -12.90 -14.41
C THR A 480 29.78 -13.82 -13.33
N SER A 481 29.56 -13.33 -12.08
CA SER A 481 28.98 -14.17 -11.03
C SER A 481 27.53 -14.56 -11.39
N PRO A 482 27.09 -15.80 -11.06
CA PRO A 482 25.72 -16.26 -11.35
C PRO A 482 24.64 -15.34 -10.73
N ALA A 483 24.94 -14.77 -9.56
CA ALA A 483 24.06 -13.83 -8.87
C ALA A 483 23.96 -12.49 -9.62
N ALA A 484 25.06 -11.97 -10.14
CA ALA A 484 25.08 -10.74 -10.94
C ALA A 484 24.34 -10.94 -12.27
N LEU A 485 24.57 -12.07 -12.95
CA LEU A 485 23.84 -12.45 -14.17
C LEU A 485 22.34 -12.62 -13.92
N GLY A 486 21.95 -13.20 -12.78
CA GLY A 486 20.54 -13.33 -12.38
C GLY A 486 19.88 -11.98 -12.11
N ARG A 487 20.61 -11.01 -11.52
CA ARG A 487 20.12 -9.62 -11.33
C ARG A 487 19.96 -8.91 -12.66
N LEU A 488 20.94 -9.06 -13.56
CA LEU A 488 20.91 -8.44 -14.90
C LEU A 488 19.74 -8.97 -15.73
N LYS A 489 19.54 -10.31 -15.78
CA LYS A 489 18.40 -10.92 -16.49
C LYS A 489 17.05 -10.45 -15.96
N ARG A 490 16.91 -10.30 -14.64
CA ARG A 490 15.67 -9.75 -14.04
C ARG A 490 15.46 -8.29 -14.40
N ALA A 491 16.51 -7.48 -14.38
CA ALA A 491 16.43 -6.08 -14.77
C ALA A 491 16.08 -5.93 -16.26
N ASP A 492 16.63 -6.77 -17.12
CA ASP A 492 16.34 -6.79 -18.55
C ASP A 492 14.89 -7.19 -18.83
N ALA A 493 14.40 -8.25 -18.19
CA ALA A 493 13.01 -8.67 -18.30
C ALA A 493 12.04 -7.58 -17.80
N LEU A 494 12.38 -6.88 -16.72
CA LEU A 494 11.59 -5.77 -16.20
C LEU A 494 11.61 -4.58 -17.18
N ALA A 495 12.75 -4.26 -17.76
CA ALA A 495 12.89 -3.19 -18.74
C ALA A 495 12.04 -3.46 -19.99
N ALA A 496 12.07 -4.69 -20.52
CA ALA A 496 11.25 -5.11 -21.64
C ALA A 496 9.75 -4.97 -21.35
N LEU A 497 9.31 -5.42 -20.18
CA LEU A 497 7.93 -5.28 -19.74
C LEU A 497 7.51 -3.80 -19.64
N LEU A 498 8.35 -2.96 -19.02
CA LEU A 498 8.09 -1.53 -18.90
C LEU A 498 8.02 -0.83 -20.26
N GLN A 499 8.86 -1.23 -21.20
CA GLN A 499 8.85 -0.70 -22.57
C GLN A 499 7.54 -1.03 -23.29
N GLU A 500 7.05 -2.27 -23.19
CA GLU A 500 5.76 -2.66 -23.74
C GLU A 500 4.62 -1.82 -23.16
N HIS A 501 4.65 -1.59 -21.85
CA HIS A 501 3.63 -0.81 -21.18
C HIS A 501 3.69 0.68 -21.50
N LEU A 502 4.88 1.22 -21.64
CA LEU A 502 5.06 2.60 -22.08
C LEU A 502 4.50 2.79 -23.48
N ALA A 503 4.78 1.86 -24.39
CA ALA A 503 4.23 1.87 -25.74
C ALA A 503 2.69 1.80 -25.75
N GLU A 504 2.10 0.90 -24.94
CA GLU A 504 0.65 0.81 -24.81
C GLU A 504 0.04 2.05 -24.14
N GLY A 505 0.67 2.58 -23.11
CA GLY A 505 0.27 3.83 -22.46
C GLY A 505 0.31 5.02 -23.39
N SER A 506 1.37 5.13 -24.19
CA SER A 506 1.54 6.18 -25.21
C SER A 506 0.46 6.08 -26.30
N ARG A 507 0.16 4.86 -26.76
CA ARG A 507 -0.90 4.61 -27.73
C ARG A 507 -2.28 5.00 -27.19
N ARG A 508 -2.60 4.61 -25.96
CA ARG A 508 -3.87 4.97 -25.29
C ARG A 508 -3.99 6.46 -25.08
N LEU A 509 -2.90 7.11 -24.65
CA LEU A 509 -2.86 8.56 -24.51
C LEU A 509 -3.10 9.26 -25.84
N GLY A 510 -2.39 8.86 -26.89
CA GLY A 510 -2.52 9.42 -28.24
C GLY A 510 -3.91 9.27 -28.86
N THR A 511 -4.65 8.23 -28.47
CA THR A 511 -6.03 8.00 -28.91
C THR A 511 -7.09 8.61 -27.96
N SER A 512 -6.69 9.20 -26.82
CA SER A 512 -7.64 9.81 -25.89
C SER A 512 -8.22 11.11 -26.44
N LYS A 513 -9.55 11.28 -26.27
CA LYS A 513 -10.27 12.46 -26.74
C LYS A 513 -9.70 13.77 -26.17
N GLU A 514 -9.24 13.75 -24.94
CA GLU A 514 -8.66 14.91 -24.24
C GLU A 514 -7.31 15.31 -24.83
N TYR A 515 -6.46 14.33 -25.10
CA TYR A 515 -5.16 14.57 -25.72
C TYR A 515 -5.31 15.13 -27.15
N LEU A 516 -6.16 14.51 -27.96
CA LEU A 516 -6.44 14.97 -29.33
C LEU A 516 -7.02 16.39 -29.35
N ARG A 517 -7.94 16.70 -28.42
CA ARG A 517 -8.48 18.05 -28.28
C ARG A 517 -7.39 19.07 -27.91
N LYS A 518 -6.52 18.73 -26.98
CA LYS A 518 -5.41 19.59 -26.57
C LYS A 518 -4.40 19.79 -27.70
N GLN A 519 -4.10 18.73 -28.43
CA GLN A 519 -3.22 18.79 -29.58
C GLN A 519 -3.80 19.66 -30.69
N ALA A 520 -5.10 19.54 -31.01
CA ALA A 520 -5.77 20.41 -31.95
C ALA A 520 -5.72 21.88 -31.50
N GLN A 521 -5.96 22.18 -30.23
CA GLN A 521 -5.81 23.54 -29.67
C GLN A 521 -4.40 24.09 -29.80
N CYS A 522 -3.38 23.25 -29.58
CA CYS A 522 -1.97 23.66 -29.75
C CYS A 522 -1.65 23.95 -31.23
N LEU A 523 -2.14 23.15 -32.16
CA LEU A 523 -1.98 23.39 -33.59
C LEU A 523 -2.69 24.67 -34.05
N GLU A 524 -3.92 24.90 -33.59
CA GLU A 524 -4.66 26.15 -33.86
C GLU A 524 -3.97 27.40 -33.29
N SER A 525 -3.36 27.28 -32.09
CA SER A 525 -2.62 28.39 -31.47
C SER A 525 -1.32 28.69 -32.20
N ASN A 526 -0.61 27.67 -32.67
CA ASN A 526 0.59 27.82 -33.48
C ASN A 526 0.27 28.30 -34.90
N GLY A 527 -0.82 27.81 -35.51
CA GLY A 527 -1.27 28.26 -36.80
C GLY A 527 -1.71 29.74 -36.85
N LYS A 528 -2.13 30.30 -35.68
CA LYS A 528 -2.41 31.76 -35.58
C LYS A 528 -1.13 32.61 -35.48
N LYS A 529 0.01 32.02 -35.07
CA LYS A 529 1.29 32.71 -35.03
C LYS A 529 2.03 32.69 -36.38
N ASN A 530 1.79 31.67 -37.23
CA ASN A 530 2.55 31.46 -38.48
C ASN A 530 1.69 31.63 -39.74
N LYS A 531 0.57 32.36 -39.72
CA LYS A 531 -0.26 32.58 -40.90
C LYS A 531 0.37 33.46 -41.99
N GLY A 532 1.61 33.96 -41.78
CA GLY A 532 2.35 34.72 -42.81
C GLY A 532 3.44 33.94 -43.53
N ASP A 533 4.13 33.03 -42.84
CA ASP A 533 5.42 32.57 -43.35
C ASP A 533 5.46 31.11 -43.84
N GLU A 534 4.61 30.22 -43.34
CA GLU A 534 4.64 28.79 -43.74
C GLU A 534 3.86 28.46 -44.99
N PHE A 535 2.79 29.22 -45.28
CA PHE A 535 2.02 29.03 -46.51
C PHE A 535 2.79 29.54 -47.73
N ASP A 536 3.53 30.66 -47.55
CA ASP A 536 4.40 31.20 -48.59
C ASP A 536 5.61 30.28 -48.90
N GLN A 537 6.18 29.64 -47.86
CA GLN A 537 7.27 28.66 -48.04
C GLN A 537 6.79 27.34 -48.66
N LEU A 538 5.57 26.90 -48.41
CA LEU A 538 4.99 25.70 -49.03
C LEU A 538 4.66 25.96 -50.50
N MET A 539 4.16 27.12 -50.86
CA MET A 539 3.91 27.52 -52.24
C MET A 539 5.21 27.72 -53.02
N GLU A 540 6.26 28.27 -52.40
CA GLU A 540 7.60 28.40 -52.99
C GLU A 540 8.27 27.04 -53.22
N ALA A 541 8.05 26.06 -52.34
CA ALA A 541 8.56 24.70 -52.50
C ALA A 541 7.80 23.89 -53.60
N GLU A 542 6.52 24.15 -53.78
CA GLU A 542 5.71 23.50 -54.80
C GLU A 542 6.00 24.08 -56.20
N GLU A 543 6.25 25.39 -56.30
CA GLU A 543 6.68 26.08 -57.54
C GLU A 543 8.11 25.68 -57.96
N ALA A 544 8.96 25.26 -57.01
CA ALA A 544 10.33 24.74 -57.30
C ALA A 544 10.32 23.29 -57.80
N MET A 545 9.21 22.58 -57.78
CA MET A 545 9.10 21.16 -58.21
C MET A 545 8.47 20.96 -59.59
N GLU A 546 8.07 22.00 -60.30
CA GLU A 546 7.66 21.84 -61.70
C GLU A 546 8.92 21.75 -62.64
N PRO A 547 9.09 20.69 -63.41
CA PRO A 547 10.16 20.59 -64.39
C PRO A 547 9.84 21.40 -65.66
N GLY A 548 10.23 22.65 -65.66
CA GLY A 548 10.20 23.47 -66.88
C GLY A 548 11.38 23.19 -67.80
N PRO A 549 11.20 23.20 -69.14
CA PRO A 549 12.23 22.80 -70.09
C PRO A 549 13.25 23.91 -70.38
N GLY A 550 14.50 23.60 -70.08
CA GLY A 550 15.73 24.06 -70.73
C GLY A 550 15.91 25.53 -71.07
N SER A 551 16.81 26.19 -70.35
CA SER A 551 17.73 27.15 -71.02
C SER A 551 18.92 27.45 -70.08
N GLY A 552 20.13 27.20 -70.58
CA GLY A 552 21.37 27.49 -69.86
C GLY A 552 21.68 28.98 -69.78
N LYS A 553 22.38 29.37 -68.77
CA LYS A 553 23.61 30.18 -68.83
C LYS A 553 24.11 30.67 -67.46
N THR A 554 25.38 30.33 -67.18
CA THR A 554 26.45 31.14 -66.64
C THR A 554 26.39 31.71 -65.22
N MET A 555 27.33 31.20 -64.42
CA MET A 555 28.24 31.84 -63.45
C MET A 555 27.92 33.24 -62.88
N GLY A 556 27.88 33.30 -61.58
CA GLY A 556 28.08 34.51 -60.80
C GLY A 556 28.20 34.22 -59.31
N SER A 557 29.45 34.26 -58.82
CA SER A 557 29.90 34.22 -57.43
C SER A 557 29.27 35.34 -56.58
N SER A 558 28.81 34.99 -55.36
CA SER A 558 29.32 35.58 -54.09
C SER A 558 28.29 35.50 -52.96
N GLY A 559 28.77 35.06 -51.82
CA GLY A 559 28.48 35.68 -50.54
C GLY A 559 27.31 35.19 -49.70
N GLY A 560 27.61 34.32 -48.73
CA GLY A 560 27.34 34.51 -47.34
C GLY A 560 25.86 34.62 -46.88
N GLY A 561 25.39 33.62 -46.08
CA GLY A 561 24.20 33.79 -45.30
C GLY A 561 23.73 32.48 -44.71
N GLY A 562 24.00 32.28 -43.43
CA GLY A 562 23.75 31.02 -42.68
C GLY A 562 22.31 30.58 -42.68
N SER A 563 22.08 29.40 -43.15
CA SER A 563 20.85 28.65 -43.06
C SER A 563 20.69 28.11 -41.64
N LYS A 564 19.79 28.68 -40.87
CA LYS A 564 19.24 28.07 -39.65
C LYS A 564 18.17 27.07 -40.05
N SER A 565 18.53 25.81 -40.19
CA SER A 565 17.57 24.71 -40.24
C SER A 565 17.00 24.48 -38.85
N GLY A 566 15.88 25.16 -38.54
CA GLY A 566 15.07 24.94 -37.38
C GLY A 566 13.81 24.19 -37.79
N GLY A 567 13.86 22.89 -37.93
CA GLY A 567 12.71 22.10 -38.28
C GLY A 567 12.75 20.72 -37.61
N LEU A 568 11.74 20.38 -36.87
CA LEU A 568 11.34 19.03 -36.44
C LEU A 568 12.19 18.26 -35.41
N ARG A 569 13.16 18.87 -34.72
CA ARG A 569 13.83 18.23 -33.60
C ARG A 569 13.25 18.55 -32.21
N GLY A 570 12.26 19.41 -32.09
CA GLY A 570 11.76 19.93 -30.81
C GLY A 570 10.73 19.03 -30.08
N VAL A 571 10.17 18.01 -30.72
CA VAL A 571 9.11 17.18 -30.09
C VAL A 571 9.66 15.83 -29.59
N ALA A 572 10.74 15.36 -30.16
CA ALA A 572 11.38 14.11 -29.73
C ALA A 572 12.38 14.30 -28.59
N SER A 573 12.97 15.52 -28.42
CA SER A 573 13.95 15.76 -27.35
C SER A 573 13.34 16.03 -25.99
N ASN A 574 12.06 16.39 -25.90
CA ASN A 574 11.39 16.56 -24.60
C ASN A 574 10.93 15.24 -23.95
N MET A 575 11.02 14.11 -24.65
CA MET A 575 10.76 12.78 -24.06
C MET A 575 12.04 12.07 -23.62
N ALA A 576 13.21 12.49 -24.07
CA ALA A 576 14.49 11.90 -23.69
C ALA A 576 15.09 12.48 -22.39
N ASP A 577 14.57 13.63 -21.92
CA ASP A 577 15.00 14.26 -20.66
C ASP A 577 14.18 13.83 -19.44
N ILE A 578 13.23 12.89 -19.59
CA ILE A 578 12.62 12.20 -18.46
C ILE A 578 13.54 11.02 -18.12
N GLY A 579 14.69 11.35 -17.53
CA GLY A 579 15.59 10.36 -16.95
C GLY A 579 14.87 9.66 -15.78
N PHE A 580 14.72 8.36 -15.91
CA PHE A 580 14.37 7.44 -14.84
C PHE A 580 15.49 7.37 -13.80
#